data_3215eb0c01f6136071d34eec836a593a
#
_entry.id   3215eb0c01f6136071d34eec836a593a
#
_cell.length_a   1.000
_cell.length_b   1.000
_cell.length_c   1.000
_cell.angle_alpha   90.00
_cell.angle_beta   90.00
_cell.angle_gamma   90.00
#
_symmetry.space_group_name_H-M   'P 1'
#
loop_
_entity.id
_entity.type
_entity.pdbx_description
1 polymer ?
#
loop_
_entity_poly.entity_id
_entity_poly.type
_entity_poly.pdbx_seq_one_letter_code
_entity_poly.pdbx_strand_id
1 'polypeptide(L)'
;MQLSRDDLKRAYEKMYTIRVFEERVDKEFALGNIPGFAHVYLGQEAVGVGVCFDLSDDDYIGSTHRGHGHCIAKGCDVDGMMKEIMGKAGGLCGGKGGSMHIADMSKGMLGANAIVGGSPPIAVGAALTQKLNNTGKVAVAFSGDGASNQGTTFEALNMAVVLKVPAIFVFENNGYGEHTAASYSVGAPSIAQRAASFG
;
A
#
# COMPACT_ATOMS: atom_id res chain seq x y z
N MET A 1 4.93 2.24 -22.11
CA MET A 1 6.21 1.51 -21.97
C MET A 1 5.93 0.05 -22.29
N GLN A 2 6.78 -0.61 -23.10
CA GLN A 2 6.62 -2.04 -23.39
C GLN A 2 7.61 -2.79 -22.49
N LEU A 3 7.10 -3.63 -21.59
CA LEU A 3 7.94 -4.43 -20.70
C LEU A 3 8.72 -5.50 -21.49
N SER A 4 9.98 -5.69 -21.14
CA SER A 4 10.79 -6.78 -21.68
C SER A 4 10.32 -8.15 -21.13
N ARG A 5 10.78 -9.23 -21.73
CA ARG A 5 10.49 -10.59 -21.22
C ARG A 5 11.01 -10.80 -19.79
N ASP A 6 12.15 -10.19 -19.46
CA ASP A 6 12.74 -10.31 -18.12
C ASP A 6 11.99 -9.46 -17.11
N ASP A 7 11.46 -8.30 -17.52
CA ASP A 7 10.55 -7.50 -16.69
C ASP A 7 9.27 -8.26 -16.36
N LEU A 8 8.68 -8.92 -17.35
CA LEU A 8 7.48 -9.74 -17.15
C LEU A 8 7.75 -10.92 -16.20
N LYS A 9 8.91 -11.55 -16.28
CA LYS A 9 9.30 -12.60 -15.33
C LYS A 9 9.46 -12.06 -13.93
N ARG A 10 10.15 -10.94 -13.75
CA ARG A 10 10.31 -10.28 -12.43
C ARG A 10 8.97 -9.90 -11.81
N ALA A 11 8.05 -9.36 -12.63
CA ALA A 11 6.71 -9.03 -12.18
C ALA A 11 5.94 -10.28 -11.75
N TYR A 12 6.00 -11.35 -12.55
CA TYR A 12 5.35 -12.62 -12.25
C TYR A 12 5.92 -13.26 -10.97
N GLU A 13 7.24 -13.29 -10.82
CA GLU A 13 7.90 -13.80 -9.61
C GLU A 13 7.44 -13.06 -8.35
N LYS A 14 7.36 -11.73 -8.42
CA LYS A 14 6.85 -10.92 -7.29
C LYS A 14 5.37 -11.22 -7.01
N MET A 15 4.51 -11.27 -8.02
CA MET A 15 3.10 -11.63 -7.83
C MET A 15 2.94 -13.02 -7.21
N TYR A 16 3.74 -13.99 -7.68
CA TYR A 16 3.71 -15.34 -7.14
C TYR A 16 4.24 -15.40 -5.70
N THR A 17 5.27 -14.64 -5.38
CA THR A 17 5.78 -14.50 -4.01
C THR A 17 4.71 -13.95 -3.08
N ILE A 18 3.99 -12.89 -3.49
CA ILE A 18 2.86 -12.34 -2.72
C ILE A 18 1.80 -13.42 -2.51
N ARG A 19 1.40 -14.14 -3.56
CA ARG A 19 0.39 -15.19 -3.48
C ARG A 19 0.76 -16.26 -2.45
N VAL A 20 1.95 -16.83 -2.56
CA VAL A 20 2.42 -17.90 -1.66
C VAL A 20 2.58 -17.40 -0.22
N PHE A 21 3.07 -16.17 -0.06
CA PHE A 21 3.18 -15.54 1.25
C PHE A 21 1.82 -15.39 1.94
N GLU A 22 0.85 -14.86 1.23
CA GLU A 22 -0.49 -14.61 1.77
C GLU A 22 -1.25 -15.92 2.05
N GLU A 23 -1.13 -16.93 1.21
CA GLU A 23 -1.67 -18.27 1.48
C GLU A 23 -1.04 -18.90 2.72
N ARG A 24 0.24 -18.59 3.00
CA ARG A 24 0.88 -19.04 4.24
C ARG A 24 0.39 -18.22 5.42
N VAL A 25 0.24 -16.92 5.30
CA VAL A 25 -0.32 -16.06 6.37
C VAL A 25 -1.72 -16.53 6.76
N ASP A 26 -2.58 -16.80 5.77
CA ASP A 26 -3.93 -17.30 6.01
C ASP A 26 -3.93 -18.63 6.81
N LYS A 27 -3.06 -19.55 6.42
CA LYS A 27 -2.84 -20.82 7.14
C LYS A 27 -2.38 -20.62 8.59
N GLU A 28 -1.38 -19.80 8.79
CA GLU A 28 -0.82 -19.56 10.13
C GLU A 28 -1.82 -18.81 11.03
N PHE A 29 -2.60 -17.91 10.43
CA PHE A 29 -3.69 -17.23 11.13
C PHE A 29 -4.76 -18.21 11.58
N ALA A 30 -5.21 -19.13 10.70
CA ALA A 30 -6.18 -20.17 11.03
C ALA A 30 -5.69 -21.13 12.13
N LEU A 31 -4.38 -21.34 12.24
CA LEU A 31 -3.75 -22.13 13.30
C LEU A 31 -3.56 -21.35 14.62
N GLY A 32 -3.88 -20.07 14.66
CA GLY A 32 -3.70 -19.21 15.84
C GLY A 32 -2.26 -18.78 16.10
N ASN A 33 -1.35 -18.92 15.13
CA ASN A 33 0.06 -18.56 15.25
C ASN A 33 0.31 -17.06 15.00
N ILE A 34 -0.68 -16.34 14.47
CA ILE A 34 -0.61 -14.90 14.20
C ILE A 34 -1.53 -14.17 15.17
N PRO A 35 -1.01 -13.28 16.02
CA PRO A 35 -1.82 -12.52 16.97
C PRO A 35 -2.59 -11.38 16.28
N GLY A 36 -3.74 -11.00 16.84
CA GLY A 36 -4.56 -9.89 16.37
C GLY A 36 -5.34 -10.24 15.10
N PHE A 37 -5.39 -9.31 14.16
CA PHE A 37 -6.09 -9.48 12.89
C PHE A 37 -5.10 -9.47 11.73
N ALA A 38 -5.36 -10.31 10.72
CA ALA A 38 -4.62 -10.33 9.48
C ALA A 38 -5.58 -10.08 8.30
N HIS A 39 -5.17 -9.22 7.37
CA HIS A 39 -5.91 -8.94 6.15
C HIS A 39 -5.02 -9.26 4.95
N VAL A 40 -5.31 -10.35 4.27
CA VAL A 40 -4.52 -10.83 3.14
C VAL A 40 -4.74 -9.98 1.88
N TYR A 41 -3.73 -9.91 1.03
CA TYR A 41 -3.72 -9.19 -0.24
C TYR A 41 -4.07 -10.08 -1.45
N LEU A 42 -4.60 -11.26 -1.21
CA LEU A 42 -4.98 -12.23 -2.25
C LEU A 42 -5.91 -11.61 -3.31
N GLY A 43 -5.54 -11.77 -4.57
CA GLY A 43 -6.29 -11.26 -5.72
C GLY A 43 -5.91 -9.85 -6.16
N GLN A 44 -5.06 -9.15 -5.44
CA GLN A 44 -4.64 -7.77 -5.75
C GLN A 44 -3.15 -7.67 -6.16
N GLU A 45 -2.46 -8.79 -6.33
CA GLU A 45 -1.02 -8.88 -6.54
C GLU A 45 -0.53 -8.02 -7.71
N ALA A 46 -1.31 -8.00 -8.80
CA ALA A 46 -0.96 -7.26 -10.00
C ALA A 46 -0.97 -5.74 -9.80
N VAL A 47 -1.85 -5.22 -8.93
CA VAL A 47 -1.91 -3.78 -8.62
C VAL A 47 -0.65 -3.36 -7.87
N GLY A 48 -0.34 -4.03 -6.75
CA GLY A 48 0.85 -3.72 -5.95
C GLY A 48 2.14 -3.84 -6.75
N VAL A 49 2.30 -4.94 -7.49
CA VAL A 49 3.49 -5.17 -8.31
C VAL A 49 3.58 -4.16 -9.46
N GLY A 50 2.48 -3.89 -10.17
CA GLY A 50 2.47 -2.96 -11.30
C GLY A 50 2.81 -1.55 -10.90
N VAL A 51 2.27 -1.06 -9.78
CA VAL A 51 2.57 0.30 -9.27
C VAL A 51 4.00 0.39 -8.75
N CYS A 52 4.49 -0.63 -8.04
CA CYS A 52 5.84 -0.60 -7.46
C CYS A 52 6.94 -0.99 -8.45
N PHE A 53 6.61 -1.40 -9.69
CA PHE A 53 7.56 -1.99 -10.62
C PHE A 53 8.74 -1.09 -10.95
N ASP A 54 8.49 0.20 -11.15
CA ASP A 54 9.49 1.22 -11.50
C ASP A 54 9.92 2.08 -10.30
N LEU A 55 9.39 1.83 -9.10
CA LEU A 55 9.78 2.57 -7.91
C LEU A 55 11.14 2.08 -7.40
N SER A 56 11.98 3.03 -7.02
CA SER A 56 13.26 2.78 -6.32
C SER A 56 13.06 2.71 -4.80
N ASP A 57 14.11 2.34 -4.07
CA ASP A 57 14.09 2.34 -2.60
C ASP A 57 13.89 3.76 -2.02
N ASP A 58 14.25 4.81 -2.78
CA ASP A 58 14.11 6.22 -2.38
C ASP A 58 12.72 6.81 -2.67
N ASP A 59 11.89 6.13 -3.46
CA ASP A 59 10.49 6.49 -3.63
C ASP A 59 9.70 5.95 -2.44
N TYR A 60 8.76 6.73 -1.94
CA TYR A 60 7.99 6.33 -0.76
C TYR A 60 6.65 5.72 -1.13
N ILE A 61 6.20 4.74 -0.35
CA ILE A 61 4.83 4.24 -0.40
C ILE A 61 4.21 4.25 1.00
N GLY A 62 2.97 4.70 1.08
CA GLY A 62 2.07 4.50 2.21
C GLY A 62 1.01 3.48 1.83
N SER A 63 0.71 2.55 2.72
CA SER A 63 -0.14 1.41 2.43
C SER A 63 -1.41 1.37 3.29
N THR A 64 -2.18 0.33 3.15
CA THR A 64 -3.45 0.05 3.84
C THR A 64 -3.27 -1.05 4.89
N HIS A 65 -4.37 -1.48 5.51
CA HIS A 65 -4.40 -2.66 6.37
C HIS A 65 -4.10 -3.98 5.65
N ARG A 66 -4.13 -4.01 4.29
CA ARG A 66 -3.70 -5.14 3.43
C ARG A 66 -2.28 -4.91 2.89
N GLY A 67 -1.35 -4.49 3.77
CA GLY A 67 -0.05 -3.98 3.38
C GLY A 67 0.97 -5.01 2.92
N HIS A 68 0.74 -6.32 3.10
CA HIS A 68 1.74 -7.35 2.82
C HIS A 68 2.18 -7.36 1.36
N GLY A 69 1.21 -7.31 0.42
CA GLY A 69 1.50 -7.28 -1.00
C GLY A 69 2.32 -6.05 -1.40
N HIS A 70 1.99 -4.88 -0.84
CA HIS A 70 2.75 -3.65 -1.09
C HIS A 70 4.18 -3.72 -0.55
N CYS A 71 4.37 -4.29 0.66
CA CYS A 71 5.70 -4.50 1.23
C CYS A 71 6.56 -5.38 0.33
N ILE A 72 6.04 -6.53 -0.12
CA ILE A 72 6.76 -7.45 -1.00
C ILE A 72 7.02 -6.80 -2.37
N ALA A 73 6.03 -6.12 -2.95
CA ALA A 73 6.18 -5.41 -4.22
C ALA A 73 7.30 -4.35 -4.13
N LYS A 74 7.40 -3.66 -3.01
CA LYS A 74 8.43 -2.64 -2.74
C LYS A 74 9.81 -3.24 -2.43
N GLY A 75 9.88 -4.55 -2.13
CA GLY A 75 11.14 -5.27 -1.88
C GLY A 75 11.52 -5.42 -0.42
N CYS A 76 10.56 -5.31 0.51
CA CYS A 76 10.77 -5.64 1.91
C CYS A 76 11.14 -7.13 2.09
N ASP A 77 11.92 -7.43 3.12
CA ASP A 77 12.36 -8.80 3.42
C ASP A 77 11.19 -9.67 3.90
N VAL A 78 10.91 -10.72 3.13
CA VAL A 78 9.77 -11.64 3.36
C VAL A 78 9.90 -12.39 4.69
N ASP A 79 11.11 -12.78 5.08
CA ASP A 79 11.37 -13.46 6.36
C ASP A 79 11.15 -12.49 7.53
N GLY A 80 11.65 -11.26 7.42
CA GLY A 80 11.41 -10.20 8.40
C GLY A 80 9.93 -9.85 8.51
N MET A 81 9.19 -9.83 7.41
CA MET A 81 7.75 -9.62 7.39
C MET A 81 7.01 -10.74 8.14
N MET A 82 7.33 -12.01 7.87
CA MET A 82 6.68 -13.12 8.55
C MET A 82 6.96 -13.11 10.05
N LYS A 83 8.20 -12.80 10.44
CA LYS A 83 8.56 -12.60 11.87
C LYS A 83 7.76 -11.47 12.50
N GLU A 84 7.57 -10.36 11.78
CA GLU A 84 6.78 -9.21 12.25
C GLU A 84 5.32 -9.60 12.50
N ILE A 85 4.69 -10.27 11.53
CA ILE A 85 3.30 -10.71 11.61
C ILE A 85 3.09 -11.67 12.78
N MET A 86 4.09 -12.54 13.05
CA MET A 86 4.08 -13.48 14.18
C MET A 86 4.49 -12.85 15.52
N GLY A 87 4.72 -11.54 15.60
CA GLY A 87 5.11 -10.85 16.83
C GLY A 87 6.51 -11.20 17.34
N LYS A 88 7.45 -11.57 16.46
CA LYS A 88 8.82 -11.94 16.82
C LYS A 88 9.77 -10.74 16.83
N ALA A 89 10.69 -10.69 17.76
CA ALA A 89 11.66 -9.60 17.91
C ALA A 89 12.56 -9.38 16.67
N GLY A 90 12.73 -10.40 15.82
CA GLY A 90 13.45 -10.28 14.55
C GLY A 90 12.62 -9.79 13.39
N GLY A 91 11.39 -9.32 13.62
CA GLY A 91 10.52 -8.70 12.60
C GLY A 91 10.99 -7.29 12.20
N LEU A 92 10.50 -6.78 11.06
CA LEU A 92 10.90 -5.48 10.50
C LEU A 92 10.63 -4.29 11.44
N CYS A 93 9.62 -4.40 12.30
CA CYS A 93 9.29 -3.42 13.33
C CYS A 93 9.50 -3.98 14.76
N GLY A 94 10.35 -4.99 14.91
CA GLY A 94 10.63 -5.64 16.18
C GLY A 94 9.45 -6.45 16.74
N GLY A 95 8.55 -6.91 15.88
CA GLY A 95 7.35 -7.67 16.25
C GLY A 95 6.24 -6.86 16.90
N LYS A 96 6.28 -5.52 16.80
CA LYS A 96 5.31 -4.62 17.44
C LYS A 96 4.18 -4.15 16.51
N GLY A 97 4.45 -4.09 15.21
CA GLY A 97 3.51 -3.61 14.20
C GLY A 97 2.47 -4.68 13.82
N GLY A 98 2.89 -5.93 13.75
CA GLY A 98 2.04 -7.03 13.30
C GLY A 98 1.63 -6.87 11.83
N SER A 99 0.54 -7.55 11.43
CA SER A 99 0.06 -7.59 10.05
C SER A 99 -0.22 -6.21 9.45
N MET A 100 -0.84 -5.30 10.20
CA MET A 100 -1.38 -4.05 9.65
C MET A 100 -0.48 -2.83 9.81
N HIS A 101 0.74 -2.97 10.34
CA HIS A 101 1.63 -1.82 10.62
C HIS A 101 3.09 -2.12 10.27
N ILE A 102 3.32 -2.96 9.25
CA ILE A 102 4.68 -3.23 8.77
C ILE A 102 5.24 -1.97 8.11
N ALA A 103 6.45 -1.59 8.49
CA ALA A 103 7.20 -0.49 7.90
C ALA A 103 8.63 -0.92 7.61
N ASP A 104 9.22 -0.40 6.54
CA ASP A 104 10.63 -0.58 6.20
C ASP A 104 11.15 0.66 5.47
N MET A 105 11.72 1.57 6.24
CA MET A 105 12.23 2.83 5.69
C MET A 105 13.42 2.62 4.74
N SER A 106 14.16 1.50 4.86
CA SER A 106 15.26 1.18 3.95
C SER A 106 14.78 0.88 2.54
N LYS A 107 13.49 0.54 2.41
CA LYS A 107 12.80 0.27 1.15
C LYS A 107 11.81 1.39 0.77
N GLY A 108 11.76 2.48 1.50
CA GLY A 108 10.78 3.53 1.28
C GLY A 108 9.34 3.12 1.63
N MET A 109 9.14 2.02 2.37
CA MET A 109 7.84 1.61 2.87
C MET A 109 7.55 2.37 4.17
N LEU A 110 6.75 3.45 4.10
CA LEU A 110 6.39 4.30 5.23
C LEU A 110 5.58 3.57 6.29
N GLY A 111 4.77 2.62 5.84
CA GLY A 111 4.01 1.74 6.71
C GLY A 111 2.69 1.27 6.10
N ALA A 112 2.31 0.06 6.49
CA ALA A 112 0.93 -0.38 6.46
C ALA A 112 0.14 0.43 7.51
N ASN A 113 -1.15 0.66 7.29
CA ASN A 113 -1.95 1.51 8.17
C ASN A 113 -3.36 0.94 8.34
N ALA A 114 -3.71 0.62 9.58
CA ALA A 114 -5.06 0.16 9.92
C ALA A 114 -6.11 1.29 9.87
N ILE A 115 -5.69 2.55 9.92
CA ILE A 115 -6.60 3.69 9.84
C ILE A 115 -6.99 3.91 8.38
N VAL A 116 -8.26 3.64 8.06
CA VAL A 116 -8.80 3.84 6.71
C VAL A 116 -8.73 5.32 6.32
N GLY A 117 -8.08 5.62 5.19
CA GLY A 117 -7.83 7.00 4.76
C GLY A 117 -6.63 7.68 5.42
N GLY A 118 -5.86 6.97 6.25
CA GLY A 118 -4.67 7.52 6.90
C GLY A 118 -3.43 7.61 6.00
N SER A 119 -3.33 6.78 4.98
CA SER A 119 -2.17 6.76 4.06
C SER A 119 -2.04 8.03 3.18
N PRO A 120 -3.11 8.59 2.60
CA PRO A 120 -3.01 9.77 1.74
C PRO A 120 -2.29 10.97 2.35
N PRO A 121 -2.66 11.48 3.55
CA PRO A 121 -1.96 12.62 4.14
C PRO A 121 -0.50 12.32 4.50
N ILE A 122 -0.17 11.08 4.90
CA ILE A 122 1.21 10.66 5.17
C ILE A 122 2.03 10.72 3.86
N ALA A 123 1.50 10.20 2.76
CA ALA A 123 2.17 10.25 1.47
C ALA A 123 2.35 11.67 0.94
N VAL A 124 1.39 12.58 1.18
CA VAL A 124 1.55 14.01 0.84
C VAL A 124 2.70 14.64 1.63
N GLY A 125 2.84 14.33 2.92
CA GLY A 125 3.97 14.78 3.73
C GLY A 125 5.31 14.24 3.22
N ALA A 126 5.36 12.96 2.84
CA ALA A 126 6.54 12.35 2.23
C ALA A 126 6.87 12.98 0.86
N ALA A 127 5.86 13.21 0.02
CA ALA A 127 6.02 13.89 -1.27
C ALA A 127 6.52 15.35 -1.10
N LEU A 128 6.07 16.05 -0.06
CA LEU A 128 6.58 17.37 0.29
C LEU A 128 8.07 17.31 0.64
N THR A 129 8.50 16.31 1.39
CA THR A 129 9.92 16.07 1.69
C THR A 129 10.72 15.85 0.41
N GLN A 130 10.24 15.02 -0.52
CA GLN A 130 10.89 14.80 -1.81
C GLN A 130 11.02 16.08 -2.62
N LYS A 131 9.95 16.90 -2.64
CA LYS A 131 9.96 18.20 -3.31
C LYS A 131 10.98 19.17 -2.69
N LEU A 132 10.95 19.34 -1.38
CA LEU A 132 11.85 20.29 -0.67
C LEU A 132 13.32 19.91 -0.83
N ASN A 133 13.62 18.61 -0.86
CA ASN A 133 14.97 18.10 -1.06
C ASN A 133 15.39 18.00 -2.54
N ASN A 134 14.50 18.33 -3.48
CA ASN A 134 14.74 18.27 -4.93
C ASN A 134 15.27 16.89 -5.40
N THR A 135 14.75 15.80 -4.85
CA THR A 135 15.24 14.43 -5.12
C THR A 135 14.79 13.89 -6.47
N GLY A 136 13.73 14.44 -7.06
CA GLY A 136 13.08 13.92 -8.27
C GLY A 136 12.27 12.62 -8.01
N LYS A 137 12.09 12.23 -6.74
CA LYS A 137 11.37 11.04 -6.32
C LYS A 137 9.90 11.32 -6.01
N VAL A 138 9.10 10.26 -5.92
CA VAL A 138 7.66 10.33 -5.68
C VAL A 138 7.25 9.70 -4.36
N ALA A 139 6.04 10.00 -3.92
CA ALA A 139 5.39 9.25 -2.85
C ALA A 139 4.02 8.73 -3.34
N VAL A 140 3.76 7.45 -3.11
CA VAL A 140 2.52 6.77 -3.52
C VAL A 140 1.67 6.48 -2.29
N ALA A 141 0.40 6.85 -2.34
CA ALA A 141 -0.60 6.46 -1.35
C ALA A 141 -1.49 5.36 -1.92
N PHE A 142 -1.43 4.17 -1.35
CA PHE A 142 -2.42 3.14 -1.62
C PHE A 142 -3.63 3.30 -0.70
N SER A 143 -4.81 3.14 -1.25
CA SER A 143 -6.09 3.28 -0.55
C SER A 143 -7.13 2.34 -1.15
N GLY A 144 -8.10 1.88 -0.35
CA GLY A 144 -9.25 1.14 -0.86
C GLY A 144 -10.39 2.07 -1.31
N ASP A 145 -11.41 1.50 -1.93
CA ASP A 145 -12.63 2.22 -2.33
C ASP A 145 -13.36 2.83 -1.12
N GLY A 146 -13.41 2.15 0.02
CA GLY A 146 -13.95 2.71 1.27
C GLY A 146 -13.17 3.95 1.74
N ALA A 147 -11.85 3.94 1.63
CA ALA A 147 -10.98 5.06 1.98
C ALA A 147 -11.22 6.29 1.10
N SER A 148 -11.70 6.11 -0.13
CA SER A 148 -12.03 7.21 -1.04
C SER A 148 -13.13 8.13 -0.52
N ASN A 149 -13.87 7.73 0.52
CA ASN A 149 -14.93 8.51 1.15
C ASN A 149 -14.50 9.21 2.45
N GLN A 150 -13.26 9.00 2.89
CA GLN A 150 -12.74 9.65 4.10
C GLN A 150 -12.39 11.12 3.82
N GLY A 151 -12.72 12.02 4.77
CA GLY A 151 -12.37 13.45 4.69
C GLY A 151 -10.89 13.68 4.51
N THR A 152 -10.05 12.91 5.22
CA THR A 152 -8.58 12.96 5.12
C THR A 152 -8.06 12.67 3.71
N THR A 153 -8.75 11.84 2.94
CA THR A 153 -8.42 11.59 1.53
C THR A 153 -8.66 12.84 0.69
N PHE A 154 -9.80 13.52 0.87
CA PHE A 154 -10.11 14.75 0.13
C PHE A 154 -9.17 15.90 0.50
N GLU A 155 -8.87 16.04 1.78
CA GLU A 155 -7.90 17.02 2.29
C GLU A 155 -6.50 16.77 1.68
N ALA A 156 -6.06 15.51 1.62
CA ALA A 156 -4.78 15.13 1.03
C ALA A 156 -4.72 15.42 -0.47
N LEU A 157 -5.78 15.10 -1.23
CA LEU A 157 -5.86 15.40 -2.66
C LEU A 157 -5.74 16.90 -2.90
N ASN A 158 -6.52 17.72 -2.18
CA ASN A 158 -6.44 19.18 -2.27
C ASN A 158 -5.06 19.70 -1.89
N MET A 159 -4.50 19.22 -0.79
CA MET A 159 -3.17 19.65 -0.32
C MET A 159 -2.07 19.30 -1.33
N ALA A 160 -2.14 18.13 -1.97
CA ALA A 160 -1.18 17.72 -2.98
C ALA A 160 -1.15 18.69 -4.17
N VAL A 161 -2.31 19.14 -4.62
CA VAL A 161 -2.44 20.13 -5.71
C VAL A 161 -1.95 21.51 -5.27
N VAL A 162 -2.40 22.00 -4.12
CA VAL A 162 -2.00 23.32 -3.59
C VAL A 162 -0.49 23.39 -3.40
N LEU A 163 0.12 22.37 -2.84
CA LEU A 163 1.56 22.29 -2.59
C LEU A 163 2.35 21.85 -3.84
N LYS A 164 1.67 21.38 -4.90
CA LYS A 164 2.29 20.85 -6.14
C LYS A 164 3.38 19.82 -5.82
N VAL A 165 3.04 18.82 -5.02
CA VAL A 165 3.96 17.76 -4.60
C VAL A 165 3.90 16.54 -5.52
N PRO A 166 4.99 15.76 -5.66
CA PRO A 166 5.03 14.54 -6.47
C PRO A 166 4.34 13.36 -5.74
N ALA A 167 3.04 13.50 -5.49
CA ALA A 167 2.21 12.46 -4.87
C ALA A 167 1.39 11.72 -5.93
N ILE A 168 1.31 10.40 -5.79
CA ILE A 168 0.47 9.51 -6.62
C ILE A 168 -0.53 8.83 -5.71
N PHE A 169 -1.81 8.90 -6.05
CA PHE A 169 -2.89 8.25 -5.30
C PHE A 169 -3.42 7.06 -6.08
N VAL A 170 -3.31 5.88 -5.50
CA VAL A 170 -3.77 4.61 -6.08
C VAL A 170 -4.95 4.10 -5.27
N PHE A 171 -6.10 3.92 -5.93
CA PHE A 171 -7.28 3.36 -5.29
C PHE A 171 -7.52 1.93 -5.79
N GLU A 172 -7.37 0.96 -4.91
CA GLU A 172 -7.67 -0.43 -5.14
C GLU A 172 -9.17 -0.65 -4.91
N ASN A 173 -9.94 -0.52 -5.99
CA ASN A 173 -11.39 -0.74 -5.93
C ASN A 173 -11.69 -2.23 -6.00
N ASN A 174 -11.66 -2.91 -4.86
CA ASN A 174 -12.02 -4.32 -4.74
C ASN A 174 -13.53 -4.55 -4.60
N GLY A 175 -14.32 -3.48 -4.63
CA GLY A 175 -15.77 -3.50 -4.64
C GLY A 175 -16.44 -3.40 -3.27
N TYR A 176 -15.71 -3.54 -2.19
CA TYR A 176 -16.26 -3.52 -0.84
C TYR A 176 -15.34 -2.84 0.17
N GLY A 177 -15.91 -1.91 0.96
CA GLY A 177 -15.34 -1.47 2.23
C GLY A 177 -15.98 -2.26 3.36
N GLU A 178 -15.28 -3.29 3.86
CA GLU A 178 -15.81 -4.29 4.80
C GLU A 178 -17.10 -4.96 4.24
N HIS A 179 -18.28 -4.64 4.75
CA HIS A 179 -19.58 -5.16 4.29
C HIS A 179 -20.34 -4.18 3.38
N THR A 180 -19.78 -3.01 3.09
CA THR A 180 -20.45 -1.98 2.30
C THR A 180 -19.93 -1.99 0.87
N ALA A 181 -20.84 -2.23 -0.10
CA ALA A 181 -20.48 -2.21 -1.51
C ALA A 181 -20.02 -0.82 -1.97
N ALA A 182 -18.98 -0.76 -2.80
CA ALA A 182 -18.51 0.50 -3.40
C ALA A 182 -19.60 1.19 -4.22
N SER A 183 -20.44 0.42 -4.91
CA SER A 183 -21.59 0.93 -5.69
C SER A 183 -22.64 1.66 -4.83
N TYR A 184 -22.69 1.36 -3.54
CA TYR A 184 -23.56 2.07 -2.59
C TYR A 184 -22.87 3.33 -2.01
N SER A 185 -21.59 3.22 -1.69
CA SER A 185 -20.89 4.25 -0.93
C SER A 185 -20.17 5.29 -1.77
N VAL A 186 -19.85 5.00 -3.04
CA VAL A 186 -19.16 5.92 -3.96
C VAL A 186 -20.18 6.55 -4.89
N GLY A 187 -20.56 7.80 -4.62
CA GLY A 187 -21.58 8.52 -5.40
C GLY A 187 -21.13 9.03 -6.78
N ALA A 188 -19.82 9.01 -7.07
CA ALA A 188 -19.30 9.38 -8.38
C ALA A 188 -19.27 8.17 -9.33
N PRO A 189 -19.30 8.36 -10.66
CA PRO A 189 -19.19 7.26 -11.63
C PRO A 189 -17.88 6.47 -11.50
N SER A 190 -16.81 7.13 -11.06
CA SER A 190 -15.54 6.50 -10.69
C SER A 190 -14.77 7.33 -9.66
N ILE A 191 -13.90 6.69 -8.90
CA ILE A 191 -13.02 7.36 -7.93
C ILE A 191 -12.08 8.34 -8.65
N ALA A 192 -11.57 7.96 -9.84
CA ALA A 192 -10.71 8.82 -10.65
C ALA A 192 -11.42 10.10 -11.09
N GLN A 193 -12.69 10.03 -11.51
CA GLN A 193 -13.47 11.22 -11.87
C GLN A 193 -13.72 12.12 -10.66
N ARG A 194 -13.91 11.55 -9.46
CA ARG A 194 -14.01 12.35 -8.24
C ARG A 194 -12.70 13.09 -7.95
N ALA A 195 -11.56 12.44 -8.13
CA ALA A 195 -10.26 13.06 -7.94
C ALA A 195 -10.01 14.22 -8.91
N ALA A 196 -10.50 14.16 -10.13
CA ALA A 196 -10.38 15.22 -11.12
C ALA A 196 -10.98 16.57 -10.69
N SER A 197 -11.87 16.60 -9.67
CA SER A 197 -12.41 17.85 -9.13
C SER A 197 -11.41 18.67 -8.29
N PHE A 198 -10.27 18.09 -7.95
CA PHE A 198 -9.25 18.79 -7.17
C PHE A 198 -8.17 19.47 -8.04
N GLY A 199 -8.10 19.17 -9.35
CA GLY A 199 -7.15 19.81 -10.29
C GLY A 199 -6.27 18.85 -11.06
#